data_67336675bfa3ba8caabe6faeffb10c03
#
_entry.id   67336675bfa3ba8caabe6faeffb10c03
#
_cell.length_a   1.000
_cell.length_b   1.000
_cell.length_c   1.000
_cell.angle_alpha   90.00
_cell.angle_beta   90.00
_cell.angle_gamma   90.00
#
_symmetry.space_group_name_H-M   'P 1'
#
loop_
_entity.id
_entity.type
_entity.pdbx_description
1 polymer ?
#
loop_
_entity_poly.entity_id
_entity_poly.type
_entity_poly.pdbx_seq_one_letter_code
_entity_poly.pdbx_strand_id
1 'polypeptide(L)'
;MKKLITICFALLCYNAFAQDLITKKDGTDIQAKVLEVTTNEVKYKLYDEPNGVTYTSRKSELLMIRYESGRKDVFTDNTYSDLYTTHREPVDGITPNMKYKQLKSLYNYKEYEKTLADRYSPAWSGVASFFIPGLGQMISGEVGRGFAYLGGHLGGMILAPVITAAGTDAYGYVSTGAAITALAIYAGVIALDICAIVDGVRVAKVKNMYEQDLKKLYALDVDLYPSVNFVQMGNTVQPTAGFTLAMKF
;
A
#
# COMPACT_ATOMS: atom_id res chain seq x y z
N MET A 1 34.74 -39.02 -41.87
CA MET A 1 33.61 -38.06 -42.00
C MET A 1 32.89 -37.78 -40.68
N LYS A 2 32.49 -38.75 -39.86
CA LYS A 2 31.79 -38.51 -38.59
C LYS A 2 32.57 -37.60 -37.61
N LYS A 3 33.89 -37.81 -37.43
CA LYS A 3 34.74 -36.99 -36.57
C LYS A 3 34.90 -35.53 -37.04
N LEU A 4 34.86 -35.28 -38.34
CA LEU A 4 34.94 -33.93 -38.91
C LEU A 4 33.67 -33.14 -38.67
N ILE A 5 32.50 -33.78 -38.74
CA ILE A 5 31.19 -33.18 -38.45
C ILE A 5 31.08 -32.82 -36.98
N THR A 6 31.61 -33.64 -36.07
CA THR A 6 31.59 -33.34 -34.60
C THR A 6 32.49 -32.15 -34.26
N ILE A 7 33.64 -31.99 -34.96
CA ILE A 7 34.54 -30.85 -34.77
C ILE A 7 33.91 -29.56 -35.32
N CYS A 8 33.23 -29.61 -36.50
CA CYS A 8 32.50 -28.46 -37.01
C CYS A 8 31.33 -28.04 -36.12
N PHE A 9 30.62 -29.00 -35.53
CA PHE A 9 29.52 -28.71 -34.60
C PHE A 9 30.03 -28.13 -33.27
N ALA A 10 31.17 -28.58 -32.76
CA ALA A 10 31.84 -28.02 -31.61
C ALA A 10 32.34 -26.58 -31.83
N LEU A 11 32.82 -26.25 -33.05
CA LEU A 11 33.25 -24.90 -33.39
C LEU A 11 32.09 -23.92 -33.59
N LEU A 12 30.91 -24.39 -33.98
CA LEU A 12 29.68 -23.55 -34.06
C LEU A 12 29.10 -23.15 -32.70
N CYS A 13 29.41 -23.90 -31.66
CA CYS A 13 28.94 -23.56 -30.30
C CYS A 13 29.76 -22.48 -29.58
N TYR A 14 30.92 -22.08 -30.15
CA TYR A 14 31.82 -21.09 -29.50
C TYR A 14 31.44 -19.61 -29.70
N ASN A 15 30.38 -19.31 -30.49
CA ASN A 15 29.97 -17.93 -30.74
C ASN A 15 28.72 -17.52 -30.00
N ALA A 16 28.42 -18.11 -28.84
CA ALA A 16 27.44 -17.53 -27.92
C ALA A 16 28.09 -16.34 -27.18
N PHE A 17 28.28 -15.22 -27.89
CA PHE A 17 28.64 -13.96 -27.27
C PHE A 17 27.47 -13.59 -26.37
N ALA A 18 27.65 -13.81 -25.08
CA ALA A 18 26.73 -13.30 -24.08
C ALA A 18 26.93 -11.77 -24.02
N GLN A 19 25.88 -11.04 -24.25
CA GLN A 19 25.85 -9.58 -24.26
C GLN A 19 24.82 -9.11 -23.23
N ASP A 20 24.99 -7.91 -22.69
CA ASP A 20 23.97 -7.31 -21.86
C ASP A 20 22.78 -6.95 -22.75
N LEU A 21 21.57 -7.27 -22.27
CA LEU A 21 20.31 -6.91 -22.93
C LEU A 21 19.56 -5.93 -22.05
N ILE A 22 19.33 -4.75 -22.56
CA ILE A 22 18.51 -3.70 -21.90
C ILE A 22 17.13 -3.74 -22.54
N THR A 23 16.11 -4.11 -21.77
CA THR A 23 14.71 -4.08 -22.20
C THR A 23 14.06 -2.81 -21.69
N LYS A 24 13.53 -2.00 -22.60
CA LYS A 24 12.74 -0.81 -22.26
C LYS A 24 11.28 -1.16 -21.99
N LYS A 25 10.55 -0.26 -21.31
CA LYS A 25 9.12 -0.42 -21.02
C LYS A 25 8.23 -0.38 -22.27
N ASP A 26 8.68 0.25 -23.33
CA ASP A 26 8.01 0.24 -24.64
C ASP A 26 8.16 -1.09 -25.42
N GLY A 27 8.85 -2.07 -24.82
CA GLY A 27 9.12 -3.37 -25.44
C GLY A 27 10.37 -3.40 -26.34
N THR A 28 11.13 -2.31 -26.42
CA THR A 28 12.36 -2.26 -27.22
C THR A 28 13.51 -2.96 -26.47
N ASP A 29 14.17 -3.89 -27.14
CA ASP A 29 15.37 -4.56 -26.65
C ASP A 29 16.63 -3.93 -27.29
N ILE A 30 17.59 -3.56 -26.45
CA ILE A 30 18.87 -2.97 -26.84
C ILE A 30 19.98 -3.92 -26.45
N GLN A 31 20.73 -4.42 -27.44
CA GLN A 31 21.96 -5.17 -27.21
C GLN A 31 23.08 -4.17 -26.90
N ALA A 32 23.61 -4.26 -25.70
CA ALA A 32 24.53 -3.25 -25.18
C ALA A 32 25.62 -3.86 -24.30
N LYS A 33 26.61 -3.04 -23.99
CA LYS A 33 27.53 -3.25 -22.87
C LYS A 33 27.24 -2.19 -21.83
N VAL A 34 26.72 -2.61 -20.69
CA VAL A 34 26.44 -1.73 -19.54
C VAL A 34 27.75 -1.33 -18.90
N LEU A 35 27.96 -0.02 -18.75
CA LEU A 35 29.17 0.55 -18.18
C LEU A 35 28.98 0.92 -16.71
N GLU A 36 27.85 1.56 -16.40
CA GLU A 36 27.56 2.07 -15.08
C GLU A 36 26.06 2.10 -14.82
N VAL A 37 25.65 1.70 -13.63
CA VAL A 37 24.27 1.81 -13.16
C VAL A 37 24.26 2.71 -11.93
N THR A 38 23.76 3.94 -12.09
CA THR A 38 23.62 4.93 -11.00
C THR A 38 22.23 4.78 -10.35
N THR A 39 21.90 5.66 -9.40
CA THR A 39 20.58 5.65 -8.74
C THR A 39 19.43 5.84 -9.74
N ASN A 40 19.56 6.73 -10.74
CA ASN A 40 18.47 7.14 -11.63
C ASN A 40 18.70 6.79 -13.10
N GLU A 41 19.93 6.47 -13.49
CA GLU A 41 20.35 6.33 -14.89
C GLU A 41 21.22 5.10 -15.10
N VAL A 42 21.23 4.61 -16.33
CA VAL A 42 22.09 3.53 -16.83
C VAL A 42 22.88 4.05 -18.01
N LYS A 43 24.21 3.95 -17.94
CA LYS A 43 25.13 4.28 -19.04
C LYS A 43 25.56 3.01 -19.75
N TYR A 44 25.48 3.01 -21.04
CA TYR A 44 25.84 1.84 -21.86
C TYR A 44 26.38 2.26 -23.22
N LYS A 45 27.03 1.32 -23.89
CA LYS A 45 27.40 1.42 -25.31
C LYS A 45 26.64 0.37 -26.09
N LEU A 46 26.29 0.69 -27.33
CA LEU A 46 25.72 -0.31 -28.23
C LEU A 46 26.73 -1.43 -28.46
N TYR A 47 26.26 -2.66 -28.54
CA TYR A 47 27.12 -3.82 -28.73
C TYR A 47 27.83 -3.77 -30.07
N ASP A 48 27.14 -3.29 -31.13
CA ASP A 48 27.66 -3.16 -32.48
C ASP A 48 28.69 -2.02 -32.64
N GLU A 49 28.74 -1.08 -31.65
CA GLU A 49 29.64 0.06 -31.64
C GLU A 49 30.43 0.18 -30.30
N PRO A 50 31.33 -0.75 -30.03
CA PRO A 50 32.04 -0.76 -28.70
C PRO A 50 32.93 0.46 -28.49
N ASN A 51 33.41 1.09 -29.55
CA ASN A 51 34.17 2.35 -29.50
C ASN A 51 33.30 3.60 -29.75
N GLY A 52 32.00 3.42 -29.94
CA GLY A 52 31.03 4.49 -30.17
C GLY A 52 30.76 5.36 -28.96
N VAL A 53 29.76 6.24 -29.08
CA VAL A 53 29.33 7.15 -28.00
C VAL A 53 28.71 6.37 -26.85
N THR A 54 28.77 6.96 -25.65
CA THR A 54 28.08 6.42 -24.48
C THR A 54 26.64 6.96 -24.45
N TYR A 55 25.69 6.06 -24.43
CA TYR A 55 24.27 6.38 -24.28
C TYR A 55 23.90 6.36 -22.80
N THR A 56 22.88 7.15 -22.46
CA THR A 56 22.30 7.19 -21.10
C THR A 56 20.80 7.02 -21.22
N SER A 57 20.24 6.09 -20.46
CA SER A 57 18.79 5.90 -20.32
C SER A 57 18.41 6.02 -18.86
N ARG A 58 17.26 6.65 -18.58
CA ARG A 58 16.72 6.71 -17.23
C ARG A 58 16.19 5.36 -16.80
N LYS A 59 16.40 4.98 -15.54
CA LYS A 59 15.84 3.74 -14.99
C LYS A 59 14.31 3.69 -15.10
N SER A 60 13.63 4.85 -15.03
CA SER A 60 12.19 4.96 -15.24
C SER A 60 11.69 4.52 -16.62
N GLU A 61 12.57 4.52 -17.62
CA GLU A 61 12.26 4.11 -19.00
C GLU A 61 12.57 2.63 -19.25
N LEU A 62 13.32 1.99 -18.33
CA LEU A 62 13.78 0.62 -18.46
C LEU A 62 12.87 -0.34 -17.70
N LEU A 63 12.64 -1.52 -18.28
CA LEU A 63 11.96 -2.62 -17.63
C LEU A 63 12.96 -3.51 -16.89
N MET A 64 14.03 -3.91 -17.57
CA MET A 64 15.08 -4.74 -16.98
C MET A 64 16.39 -4.64 -17.72
N ILE A 65 17.48 -5.01 -17.07
CA ILE A 65 18.77 -5.32 -17.65
C ILE A 65 19.07 -6.79 -17.37
N ARG A 66 19.39 -7.54 -18.40
CA ARG A 66 19.98 -8.88 -18.29
C ARG A 66 21.44 -8.80 -18.68
N TYR A 67 22.32 -9.02 -17.71
CA TYR A 67 23.76 -9.00 -17.91
C TYR A 67 24.26 -10.28 -18.57
N GLU A 68 25.41 -10.18 -19.24
CA GLU A 68 26.17 -11.32 -19.79
C GLU A 68 26.37 -12.42 -18.73
N SER A 69 26.60 -12.06 -17.46
CA SER A 69 26.76 -12.98 -16.32
C SER A 69 25.50 -13.76 -15.96
N GLY A 70 24.35 -13.51 -16.62
CA GLY A 70 23.05 -14.08 -16.30
C GLY A 70 22.32 -13.34 -15.17
N ARG A 71 22.97 -12.38 -14.48
CA ARG A 71 22.31 -11.50 -13.49
C ARG A 71 21.25 -10.66 -14.18
N LYS A 72 20.17 -10.37 -13.45
CA LYS A 72 19.08 -9.50 -13.92
C LYS A 72 18.85 -8.40 -12.91
N ASP A 73 18.76 -7.17 -13.37
CA ASP A 73 18.27 -6.03 -12.61
C ASP A 73 16.92 -5.62 -13.20
N VAL A 74 15.84 -5.73 -12.42
CA VAL A 74 14.47 -5.37 -12.85
C VAL A 74 14.15 -4.00 -12.28
N PHE A 75 13.76 -3.08 -13.14
CA PHE A 75 13.33 -1.74 -12.78
C PHE A 75 11.80 -1.68 -12.79
N THR A 76 11.21 -2.08 -11.67
CA THR A 76 9.77 -1.88 -11.47
C THR A 76 9.53 -0.39 -11.28
N ASP A 77 8.47 0.15 -11.87
CA ASP A 77 8.07 1.53 -11.58
C ASP A 77 7.82 1.66 -10.08
N ASN A 78 8.68 2.40 -9.38
CA ASN A 78 8.42 2.80 -8.01
C ASN A 78 7.05 3.49 -7.90
N THR A 79 6.58 4.11 -8.99
CA THR A 79 5.23 4.70 -9.08
C THR A 79 4.13 3.71 -8.69
N TYR A 80 4.25 2.42 -9.06
CA TYR A 80 3.27 1.41 -8.65
C TYR A 80 3.45 1.00 -7.19
N SER A 81 4.69 0.83 -6.75
CA SER A 81 5.01 0.57 -5.35
C SER A 81 4.63 1.75 -4.47
N ASP A 82 4.91 2.99 -4.90
CA ASP A 82 4.58 4.22 -4.20
C ASP A 82 3.07 4.44 -4.03
N LEU A 83 2.25 3.93 -4.95
CA LEU A 83 0.79 3.97 -4.82
C LEU A 83 0.24 3.03 -3.72
N TYR A 84 0.99 1.97 -3.38
CA TYR A 84 0.59 0.95 -2.40
C TYR A 84 1.36 1.04 -1.08
N THR A 85 2.46 1.76 -1.05
CA THR A 85 3.34 1.88 0.13
C THR A 85 3.47 3.34 0.56
N THR A 86 3.72 3.57 1.84
CA THR A 86 4.06 4.89 2.38
C THR A 86 5.57 5.01 2.55
N HIS A 87 6.10 6.24 2.41
CA HIS A 87 7.51 6.53 2.67
C HIS A 87 7.84 6.62 4.16
N ARG A 88 6.81 6.62 5.00
CA ARG A 88 6.96 6.69 6.46
C ARG A 88 7.56 5.39 7.01
N GLU A 89 8.52 5.53 7.91
CA GLU A 89 9.04 4.40 8.67
C GLU A 89 7.94 3.78 9.55
N PRO A 90 7.88 2.45 9.68
CA PRO A 90 6.92 1.79 10.53
C PRO A 90 7.16 2.13 12.00
N VAL A 91 6.09 2.24 12.77
CA VAL A 91 6.16 2.49 14.21
C VAL A 91 6.50 1.20 14.94
N ASP A 92 7.53 1.25 15.80
CA ASP A 92 7.93 0.11 16.61
C ASP A 92 6.92 -0.24 17.71
N GLY A 93 6.92 -1.50 18.12
CA GLY A 93 6.12 -1.98 19.26
C GLY A 93 4.63 -2.14 18.96
N ILE A 94 4.23 -2.07 17.70
CA ILE A 94 2.86 -2.40 17.32
C ILE A 94 2.66 -3.93 17.27
N THR A 95 1.47 -4.36 17.65
CA THR A 95 1.05 -5.77 17.62
C THR A 95 -0.28 -5.91 16.92
N PRO A 96 -0.61 -7.09 16.35
CA PRO A 96 -1.92 -7.33 15.76
C PRO A 96 -3.07 -7.04 16.73
N ASN A 97 -4.21 -6.56 16.18
CA ASN A 97 -5.46 -6.30 16.92
C ASN A 97 -5.44 -5.13 17.94
N MET A 98 -4.54 -4.17 17.80
CA MET A 98 -4.56 -2.96 18.62
C MET A 98 -5.79 -2.09 18.33
N LYS A 99 -6.40 -1.55 19.41
CA LYS A 99 -7.56 -0.64 19.32
C LYS A 99 -7.10 0.80 19.11
N TYR A 100 -7.96 1.61 18.50
CA TYR A 100 -7.70 3.04 18.27
C TYR A 100 -7.24 3.80 19.51
N LYS A 101 -7.76 3.46 20.71
CA LYS A 101 -7.33 4.09 21.97
C LYS A 101 -5.82 3.97 22.21
N GLN A 102 -5.22 2.87 21.82
CA GLN A 102 -3.77 2.62 21.91
C GLN A 102 -3.04 3.31 20.75
N LEU A 103 -3.59 3.19 19.53
CA LEU A 103 -2.97 3.70 18.31
C LEU A 103 -2.88 5.22 18.25
N LYS A 104 -3.86 5.94 18.83
CA LYS A 104 -3.89 7.42 18.82
C LYS A 104 -2.70 8.09 19.51
N SER A 105 -1.98 7.38 20.38
CA SER A 105 -0.76 7.88 21.04
C SER A 105 0.49 7.60 20.21
N LEU A 106 0.43 6.61 19.29
CA LEU A 106 1.53 6.19 18.45
C LEU A 106 1.49 6.88 17.07
N TYR A 107 0.30 7.22 16.58
CA TYR A 107 0.09 7.74 15.24
C TYR A 107 -0.48 9.15 15.24
N ASN A 108 0.17 10.03 14.50
CA ASN A 108 -0.37 11.36 14.20
C ASN A 108 -1.17 11.29 12.89
N TYR A 109 -2.51 11.42 12.98
CA TYR A 109 -3.41 11.36 11.82
C TYR A 109 -3.13 12.43 10.74
N LYS A 110 -2.34 13.49 11.04
CA LYS A 110 -1.94 14.50 10.08
C LYS A 110 -0.85 14.00 9.12
N GLU A 111 -0.09 13.00 9.52
CA GLU A 111 0.97 12.36 8.73
C GLU A 111 0.46 11.22 7.86
N TYR A 112 -0.86 11.05 7.81
CA TYR A 112 -1.47 10.01 6.99
C TYR A 112 -1.28 10.30 5.50
N GLU A 113 -0.67 9.36 4.81
CA GLU A 113 -0.53 9.30 3.36
C GLU A 113 -1.52 8.26 2.82
N LYS A 114 -2.34 8.69 1.86
CA LYS A 114 -3.32 7.80 1.22
C LYS A 114 -2.61 6.87 0.25
N THR A 115 -2.88 5.57 0.36
CA THR A 115 -2.41 4.55 -0.57
C THR A 115 -3.59 3.81 -1.21
N LEU A 116 -3.34 3.08 -2.31
CA LEU A 116 -4.35 2.20 -2.91
C LEU A 116 -4.60 0.94 -2.06
N ALA A 117 -3.68 0.62 -1.15
CA ALA A 117 -3.81 -0.52 -0.23
C ALA A 117 -4.60 -0.20 1.05
N ASP A 118 -5.12 1.03 1.19
CA ASP A 118 -5.89 1.45 2.35
C ASP A 118 -7.18 0.64 2.49
N ARG A 119 -7.38 0.08 3.69
CA ARG A 119 -8.56 -0.70 4.01
C ARG A 119 -9.79 0.17 4.24
N TYR A 120 -9.59 1.34 4.85
CA TYR A 120 -10.67 2.24 5.24
C TYR A 120 -10.61 3.53 4.44
N SER A 121 -11.75 4.05 4.00
CA SER A 121 -11.83 5.36 3.35
C SER A 121 -12.10 6.44 4.40
N PRO A 122 -11.16 7.36 4.69
CA PRO A 122 -11.39 8.45 5.65
C PRO A 122 -12.56 9.35 5.26
N ALA A 123 -12.70 9.64 3.95
CA ALA A 123 -13.80 10.46 3.45
C ALA A 123 -15.15 9.77 3.68
N TRP A 124 -15.24 8.47 3.38
CA TRP A 124 -16.47 7.70 3.57
C TRP A 124 -16.83 7.53 5.03
N SER A 125 -15.83 7.39 5.92
CA SER A 125 -16.05 7.37 7.37
C SER A 125 -16.65 8.68 7.91
N GLY A 126 -16.18 9.82 7.37
CA GLY A 126 -16.77 11.13 7.68
C GLY A 126 -18.21 11.26 7.20
N VAL A 127 -18.47 10.91 5.92
CA VAL A 127 -19.82 10.93 5.34
C VAL A 127 -20.78 10.01 6.09
N ALA A 128 -20.35 8.80 6.43
CA ALA A 128 -21.16 7.85 7.20
C ALA A 128 -21.54 8.41 8.57
N SER A 129 -20.60 9.06 9.27
CA SER A 129 -20.86 9.69 10.58
C SER A 129 -21.72 10.95 10.49
N PHE A 130 -21.77 11.61 9.32
CA PHE A 130 -22.69 12.72 9.07
C PHE A 130 -24.15 12.26 9.04
N PHE A 131 -24.44 11.12 8.40
CA PHE A 131 -25.79 10.57 8.32
C PHE A 131 -26.21 9.85 9.62
N ILE A 132 -25.28 9.08 10.20
CA ILE A 132 -25.52 8.32 11.42
C ILE A 132 -24.31 8.53 12.33
N PRO A 133 -24.45 9.35 13.41
CA PRO A 133 -23.36 9.61 14.33
C PRO A 133 -22.72 8.34 14.87
N GLY A 134 -21.42 8.18 14.65
CA GLY A 134 -20.69 6.98 15.05
C GLY A 134 -20.55 5.87 14.00
N LEU A 135 -21.27 5.93 12.88
CA LEU A 135 -21.18 4.91 11.84
C LEU A 135 -19.78 4.85 11.21
N GLY A 136 -19.14 5.99 11.00
CA GLY A 136 -17.77 6.05 10.47
C GLY A 136 -16.75 5.32 11.35
N GLN A 137 -16.88 5.41 12.67
CA GLN A 137 -16.06 4.66 13.62
C GLN A 137 -16.33 3.16 13.53
N MET A 138 -17.61 2.77 13.40
CA MET A 138 -18.00 1.36 13.30
C MET A 138 -17.41 0.70 12.04
N ILE A 139 -17.55 1.32 10.87
CA ILE A 139 -16.99 0.80 9.62
C ILE A 139 -15.47 0.80 9.59
N SER A 140 -14.83 1.65 10.41
CA SER A 140 -13.38 1.69 10.60
C SER A 140 -12.88 0.74 11.69
N GLY A 141 -13.73 -0.21 12.15
CA GLY A 141 -13.36 -1.25 13.10
C GLY A 141 -13.41 -0.85 14.58
N GLU A 142 -13.98 0.32 14.93
CA GLU A 142 -14.13 0.79 16.32
C GLU A 142 -15.62 0.85 16.71
N VAL A 143 -16.26 -0.31 16.70
CA VAL A 143 -17.71 -0.47 16.91
C VAL A 143 -18.19 0.10 18.22
N GLY A 144 -17.47 -0.19 19.33
CA GLY A 144 -17.85 0.33 20.67
C GLY A 144 -17.78 1.86 20.75
N ARG A 145 -16.81 2.48 20.05
CA ARG A 145 -16.67 3.92 19.95
C ARG A 145 -17.81 4.53 19.14
N GLY A 146 -18.19 3.88 18.04
CA GLY A 146 -19.34 4.30 17.23
C GLY A 146 -20.66 4.24 18.01
N PHE A 147 -20.89 3.19 18.78
CA PHE A 147 -22.07 3.11 19.65
C PHE A 147 -22.11 4.18 20.73
N ALA A 148 -20.97 4.62 21.25
CA ALA A 148 -20.95 5.73 22.21
C ALA A 148 -21.44 7.05 21.58
N TYR A 149 -21.05 7.36 20.33
CA TYR A 149 -21.56 8.52 19.60
C TYR A 149 -23.05 8.39 19.28
N LEU A 150 -23.49 7.23 18.77
CA LEU A 150 -24.88 6.97 18.45
C LEU A 150 -25.76 7.05 19.70
N GLY A 151 -25.33 6.44 20.81
CA GLY A 151 -26.05 6.47 22.06
C GLY A 151 -26.16 7.89 22.65
N GLY A 152 -25.08 8.67 22.54
CA GLY A 152 -25.11 10.10 22.99
C GLY A 152 -26.07 10.92 22.14
N HIS A 153 -26.07 10.74 20.80
CA HIS A 153 -27.01 11.39 19.89
C HIS A 153 -28.46 11.04 20.24
N LEU A 154 -28.80 9.75 20.25
CA LEU A 154 -30.15 9.28 20.54
C LEU A 154 -30.60 9.68 21.97
N GLY A 155 -29.70 9.57 22.93
CA GLY A 155 -29.98 9.99 24.31
C GLY A 155 -30.35 11.47 24.40
N GLY A 156 -29.58 12.34 23.74
CA GLY A 156 -29.89 13.78 23.69
C GLY A 156 -31.17 14.10 22.95
N MET A 157 -31.44 13.42 21.83
CA MET A 157 -32.66 13.58 21.04
C MET A 157 -33.91 13.12 21.81
N ILE A 158 -33.81 12.17 22.73
CA ILE A 158 -34.88 11.73 23.60
C ILE A 158 -35.02 12.66 24.84
N LEU A 159 -33.89 13.03 25.43
CA LEU A 159 -33.89 13.78 26.68
C LEU A 159 -34.43 15.23 26.54
N ALA A 160 -34.09 15.90 25.44
CA ALA A 160 -34.51 17.28 25.22
C ALA A 160 -36.04 17.44 25.16
N PRO A 161 -36.82 16.65 24.39
CA PRO A 161 -38.28 16.73 24.38
C PRO A 161 -38.91 16.28 25.70
N VAL A 162 -38.31 15.31 26.41
CA VAL A 162 -38.78 14.89 27.75
C VAL A 162 -38.69 16.05 28.74
N ILE A 163 -37.60 16.80 28.76
CA ILE A 163 -37.42 17.96 29.60
C ILE A 163 -38.42 19.07 29.22
N THR A 164 -38.61 19.30 27.93
CA THR A 164 -39.58 20.25 27.43
C THR A 164 -40.99 19.89 27.91
N ALA A 165 -41.41 18.62 27.73
CA ALA A 165 -42.70 18.13 28.16
C ALA A 165 -42.91 18.24 29.70
N ALA A 166 -41.87 17.88 30.50
CA ALA A 166 -41.91 17.99 31.95
C ALA A 166 -41.99 19.44 32.47
N GLY A 167 -41.50 20.40 31.69
CA GLY A 167 -41.54 21.83 32.01
C GLY A 167 -42.72 22.56 31.40
N THR A 168 -43.67 21.85 30.77
CA THR A 168 -44.89 22.43 30.16
C THR A 168 -46.04 22.40 31.13
N ASP A 169 -46.71 23.54 31.34
CA ASP A 169 -47.86 23.65 32.21
C ASP A 169 -49.18 23.14 31.57
N ALA A 170 -50.27 23.15 32.33
CA ALA A 170 -51.59 22.70 31.88
C ALA A 170 -52.15 23.53 30.69
N TYR A 171 -51.66 24.70 30.44
CA TYR A 171 -52.04 25.59 29.35
C TYR A 171 -51.12 25.46 28.14
N GLY A 172 -50.09 24.57 28.16
CA GLY A 172 -49.19 24.34 27.05
C GLY A 172 -47.99 25.32 27.03
N TYR A 173 -47.78 26.13 28.06
CA TYR A 173 -46.60 27.04 28.13
C TYR A 173 -45.40 26.31 28.71
N VAL A 174 -44.30 26.33 27.94
CA VAL A 174 -43.01 25.76 28.39
C VAL A 174 -42.32 26.75 29.35
N SER A 175 -41.89 26.30 30.49
CA SER A 175 -41.10 27.12 31.40
C SER A 175 -39.77 27.53 30.77
N THR A 176 -39.32 28.75 31.02
CA THR A 176 -38.04 29.28 30.49
C THR A 176 -36.87 28.38 30.84
N GLY A 177 -36.83 27.81 32.01
CA GLY A 177 -35.77 26.89 32.47
C GLY A 177 -35.74 25.60 31.64
N ALA A 178 -36.92 24.99 31.38
CA ALA A 178 -37.02 23.79 30.56
C ALA A 178 -36.61 24.09 29.10
N ALA A 179 -37.05 25.22 28.53
CA ALA A 179 -36.70 25.63 27.18
C ALA A 179 -35.18 25.85 27.03
N ILE A 180 -34.53 26.56 27.93
CA ILE A 180 -33.07 26.78 27.91
C ILE A 180 -32.31 25.45 28.04
N THR A 181 -32.76 24.56 28.95
CA THR A 181 -32.10 23.26 29.13
C THR A 181 -32.25 22.38 27.90
N ALA A 182 -33.41 22.30 27.29
CA ALA A 182 -33.61 21.55 26.05
C ALA A 182 -32.75 22.10 24.91
N LEU A 183 -32.67 23.44 24.78
CA LEU A 183 -31.81 24.08 23.77
C LEU A 183 -30.33 23.75 23.98
N ALA A 184 -29.86 23.75 25.23
CA ALA A 184 -28.48 23.39 25.57
C ALA A 184 -28.18 21.91 25.23
N ILE A 185 -29.12 21.00 25.44
CA ILE A 185 -28.99 19.60 25.07
C ILE A 185 -28.90 19.46 23.54
N TYR A 186 -29.76 20.13 22.76
CA TYR A 186 -29.68 20.09 21.30
C TYR A 186 -28.35 20.66 20.77
N ALA A 187 -27.87 21.75 21.34
CA ALA A 187 -26.54 22.28 21.00
C ALA A 187 -25.43 21.27 21.30
N GLY A 188 -25.54 20.55 22.42
CA GLY A 188 -24.64 19.44 22.76
C GLY A 188 -24.68 18.28 21.78
N VAL A 189 -25.88 17.90 21.32
CA VAL A 189 -26.05 16.86 20.28
C VAL A 189 -25.39 17.29 18.99
N ILE A 190 -25.59 18.52 18.52
CA ILE A 190 -24.94 19.04 17.30
C ILE A 190 -23.42 19.03 17.44
N ALA A 191 -22.89 19.46 18.58
CA ALA A 191 -21.45 19.43 18.85
C ALA A 191 -20.91 17.99 18.85
N LEU A 192 -21.66 17.05 19.44
CA LEU A 192 -21.31 15.62 19.42
C LEU A 192 -21.30 15.04 17.99
N ASP A 193 -22.24 15.42 17.14
CA ASP A 193 -22.32 14.97 15.75
C ASP A 193 -21.13 15.49 14.95
N ILE A 194 -20.76 16.75 15.12
CA ILE A 194 -19.55 17.31 14.49
C ILE A 194 -18.30 16.54 14.97
N CYS A 195 -18.21 16.27 16.28
CA CYS A 195 -17.13 15.47 16.83
C CYS A 195 -17.10 14.06 16.24
N ALA A 196 -18.27 13.42 16.05
CA ALA A 196 -18.36 12.08 15.45
C ALA A 196 -17.83 12.06 14.02
N ILE A 197 -18.13 13.08 13.20
CA ILE A 197 -17.63 13.19 11.82
C ILE A 197 -16.10 13.30 11.82
N VAL A 198 -15.55 14.24 12.59
CA VAL A 198 -14.10 14.49 12.65
C VAL A 198 -13.36 13.27 13.20
N ASP A 199 -13.91 12.65 14.24
CA ASP A 199 -13.33 11.47 14.87
C ASP A 199 -13.37 10.25 13.93
N GLY A 200 -14.45 10.04 13.18
CA GLY A 200 -14.56 8.98 12.18
C GLY A 200 -13.46 9.05 11.14
N VAL A 201 -13.18 10.25 10.61
CA VAL A 201 -12.07 10.51 9.69
C VAL A 201 -10.71 10.17 10.33
N ARG A 202 -10.49 10.60 11.58
CA ARG A 202 -9.24 10.35 12.31
C ARG A 202 -9.03 8.86 12.59
N VAL A 203 -10.07 8.16 13.00
CA VAL A 203 -10.03 6.71 13.24
C VAL A 203 -9.61 5.98 11.96
N ALA A 204 -10.26 6.28 10.84
CA ALA A 204 -9.93 5.64 9.56
C ALA A 204 -8.47 5.89 9.14
N LYS A 205 -7.97 7.14 9.27
CA LYS A 205 -6.59 7.48 8.96
C LYS A 205 -5.58 6.71 9.83
N VAL A 206 -5.77 6.73 11.14
CA VAL A 206 -4.88 6.04 12.09
C VAL A 206 -4.90 4.54 11.88
N LYS A 207 -6.07 3.96 11.64
CA LYS A 207 -6.19 2.51 11.35
C LYS A 207 -5.50 2.13 10.05
N ASN A 208 -5.58 2.95 9.00
CA ASN A 208 -4.85 2.70 7.76
C ASN A 208 -3.33 2.75 7.99
N MET A 209 -2.82 3.76 8.71
CA MET A 209 -1.39 3.84 9.04
C MET A 209 -0.91 2.60 9.80
N TYR A 210 -1.71 2.16 10.76
CA TYR A 210 -1.44 0.93 11.51
C TYR A 210 -1.45 -0.33 10.62
N GLU A 211 -2.42 -0.49 9.74
CA GLU A 211 -2.48 -1.62 8.79
C GLU A 211 -1.32 -1.60 7.79
N GLN A 212 -0.91 -0.42 7.34
CA GLN A 212 0.27 -0.24 6.48
C GLN A 212 1.55 -0.68 7.19
N ASP A 213 1.73 -0.29 8.46
CA ASP A 213 2.90 -0.67 9.25
C ASP A 213 2.90 -2.16 9.61
N LEU A 214 1.74 -2.74 9.93
CA LEU A 214 1.63 -4.19 10.13
C LEU A 214 2.05 -4.95 8.87
N LYS A 215 1.63 -4.49 7.69
CA LYS A 215 2.07 -5.11 6.42
C LYS A 215 3.58 -5.01 6.24
N LYS A 216 4.19 -3.86 6.54
CA LYS A 216 5.64 -3.68 6.45
C LYS A 216 6.42 -4.57 7.43
N LEU A 217 5.93 -4.74 8.66
CA LEU A 217 6.63 -5.48 9.71
C LEU A 217 6.39 -6.99 9.66
N TYR A 218 5.24 -7.42 9.18
CA TYR A 218 4.81 -8.84 9.24
C TYR A 218 4.52 -9.45 7.87
N ALA A 219 4.61 -8.68 6.76
CA ALA A 219 4.46 -9.27 5.44
C ALA A 219 5.68 -10.14 5.13
N LEU A 220 5.43 -11.41 4.83
CA LEU A 220 6.41 -12.27 4.19
C LEU A 220 6.65 -11.73 2.77
N ASP A 221 7.88 -11.33 2.48
CA ASP A 221 8.30 -10.99 1.13
C ASP A 221 8.47 -12.30 0.35
N VAL A 222 7.45 -12.63 -0.44
CA VAL A 222 7.40 -13.88 -1.21
C VAL A 222 7.54 -13.55 -2.68
N ASP A 223 8.72 -13.82 -3.21
CA ASP A 223 8.99 -13.70 -4.63
C ASP A 223 8.78 -15.05 -5.35
N LEU A 224 7.92 -15.06 -6.36
CA LEU A 224 7.69 -16.22 -7.22
C LEU A 224 8.20 -15.91 -8.63
N TYR A 225 9.25 -16.58 -9.08
CA TYR A 225 9.76 -16.41 -10.44
C TYR A 225 9.89 -17.74 -11.18
N PRO A 226 9.63 -17.74 -12.48
CA PRO A 226 9.89 -18.93 -13.31
C PRO A 226 11.39 -19.22 -13.32
N SER A 227 11.74 -20.48 -13.11
CA SER A 227 13.13 -20.94 -13.14
C SER A 227 13.28 -22.09 -14.13
N VAL A 228 14.38 -22.07 -14.88
CA VAL A 228 14.80 -23.19 -15.72
C VAL A 228 16.08 -23.75 -15.14
N ASN A 229 16.02 -24.98 -14.68
CA ASN A 229 17.16 -25.69 -14.14
C ASN A 229 17.55 -26.84 -15.07
N PHE A 230 18.83 -27.16 -15.10
CA PHE A 230 19.33 -28.33 -15.84
C PHE A 230 19.62 -29.43 -14.83
N VAL A 231 18.88 -30.53 -14.93
CA VAL A 231 19.05 -31.69 -14.06
C VAL A 231 19.74 -32.81 -14.84
N GLN A 232 20.80 -33.37 -14.29
CA GLN A 232 21.48 -34.50 -14.85
C GLN A 232 20.73 -35.78 -14.46
N MET A 233 20.14 -36.45 -15.44
CA MET A 233 19.55 -37.77 -15.30
C MET A 233 20.40 -38.81 -16.01
N GLY A 234 21.23 -39.54 -15.27
CA GLY A 234 22.18 -40.46 -15.83
C GLY A 234 23.25 -39.74 -16.68
N ASN A 235 23.34 -40.07 -17.95
CA ASN A 235 24.33 -39.49 -18.87
C ASN A 235 23.77 -38.34 -19.74
N THR A 236 22.54 -37.88 -19.48
CA THR A 236 21.88 -36.80 -20.22
C THR A 236 21.49 -35.66 -19.27
N VAL A 237 21.68 -34.43 -19.76
CA VAL A 237 21.23 -33.21 -19.09
C VAL A 237 19.89 -32.80 -19.68
N GLN A 238 18.86 -32.73 -18.87
CA GLN A 238 17.52 -32.33 -19.31
C GLN A 238 17.13 -30.99 -18.67
N PRO A 239 16.56 -30.04 -19.45
CA PRO A 239 16.01 -28.82 -18.89
C PRO A 239 14.71 -29.13 -18.16
N THR A 240 14.61 -28.68 -16.93
CA THR A 240 13.38 -28.70 -16.13
C THR A 240 12.93 -27.27 -15.90
N ALA A 241 11.68 -26.98 -16.26
CA ALA A 241 11.04 -25.71 -15.96
C ALA A 241 10.25 -25.82 -14.68
N GLY A 242 10.37 -24.83 -13.80
CA GLY A 242 9.69 -24.77 -12.52
C GLY A 242 9.50 -23.33 -12.06
N PHE A 243 8.96 -23.20 -10.85
CA PHE A 243 8.88 -21.91 -10.17
C PHE A 243 9.76 -21.96 -8.90
N THR A 244 10.54 -20.91 -8.72
CA THR A 244 11.32 -20.72 -7.49
C THR A 244 10.56 -19.75 -6.58
N LEU A 245 10.32 -20.19 -5.35
CA LEU A 245 9.75 -19.40 -4.28
C LEU A 245 10.89 -18.93 -3.37
N ALA A 246 11.16 -17.62 -3.33
CA ALA A 246 12.07 -17.04 -2.36
C ALA A 246 11.27 -16.35 -1.26
N MET A 247 11.57 -16.68 -0.01
CA MET A 247 11.01 -16.05 1.18
C MET A 247 12.15 -15.32 1.91
N LYS A 248 11.94 -14.03 2.21
CA LYS A 248 12.80 -13.28 3.12
C LYS A 248 12.10 -13.20 4.48
N PHE A 249 12.83 -13.56 5.51
CA PHE A 249 12.40 -13.52 6.90
C PHE A 249 13.02 -12.33 7.60
#